data_71cea79c7319303d1301ad27056c9cfc
#
_entry.id   71cea79c7319303d1301ad27056c9cfc
#
_cell.length_a   1.000
_cell.length_b   1.000
_cell.length_c   1.000
_cell.angle_alpha   90.00
_cell.angle_beta   90.00
_cell.angle_gamma   90.00
#
_symmetry.space_group_name_H-M   'P 1'
#
loop_
_entity.id
_entity.type
_entity.pdbx_description
1 polymer ?
#
loop_
_entity_poly.entity_id
_entity_poly.type
_entity_poly.pdbx_seq_one_letter_code
_entity_poly.pdbx_strand_id
1 'polypeptide(L)'
;MNNPHPINSQPWALTITGDKSDIFDLADELGFDGPFTALSVSVFEKDGNIFYVQALYETQAEAKAALQTLTLAAGLDHDITQLPDEDWVSKSQEGLAPIHAGRFLIYGTHDAGHVDLSDKIGLQIDAGLAFGSGHHGTTSGCLILFDRLLQQGSDPKNILDLGCGAGILSIGAAKALTHHILATDIDQDAVDVTRQNAVLNHVGNKVEAQRVDGFDDPLFKDKSFDLIFANILAAPLMALAPEILRHMDIGGHVILSGILKEQKNTVATHFNGHGLDIIDDEPQNEWVSLLGRKRSL
;
A
#
# COMPACT_ATOMS: atom_id res chain seq x y z
N MET A 1 22.97 -19.60 -8.71
CA MET A 1 22.61 -20.48 -7.60
C MET A 1 23.03 -19.77 -6.33
N ASN A 2 22.23 -18.90 -5.78
CA ASN A 2 22.31 -18.45 -4.39
C ASN A 2 20.89 -18.52 -3.87
N ASN A 3 20.65 -19.50 -3.00
CA ASN A 3 19.42 -19.62 -2.23
C ASN A 3 19.23 -18.33 -1.42
N PRO A 4 18.03 -17.76 -1.37
CA PRO A 4 17.72 -16.76 -0.33
C PRO A 4 17.85 -17.50 0.99
N HIS A 5 18.61 -16.92 1.91
CA HIS A 5 18.75 -17.43 3.27
C HIS A 5 17.37 -17.55 3.89
N PRO A 6 16.95 -18.73 4.40
CA PRO A 6 15.82 -18.78 5.29
C PRO A 6 16.19 -17.90 6.49
N ILE A 7 15.33 -16.96 6.86
CA ILE A 7 15.41 -16.23 8.13
C ILE A 7 15.17 -17.29 9.21
N ASN A 8 16.25 -17.92 9.64
CA ASN A 8 16.24 -19.02 10.60
C ASN A 8 16.61 -18.50 12.00
N SER A 9 16.37 -17.22 12.28
CA SER A 9 16.55 -16.60 13.58
C SER A 9 15.28 -15.81 13.92
N GLN A 10 14.68 -16.15 15.04
CA GLN A 10 13.58 -15.40 15.65
C GLN A 10 14.01 -13.94 15.80
N PRO A 11 13.31 -12.97 15.18
CA PRO A 11 13.70 -11.58 15.25
C PRO A 11 13.56 -11.02 16.66
N TRP A 12 14.29 -9.95 16.94
CA TRP A 12 14.23 -9.20 18.18
C TRP A 12 13.42 -7.93 17.97
N ALA A 13 12.42 -7.72 18.81
CA ALA A 13 11.59 -6.51 18.80
C ALA A 13 12.11 -5.51 19.83
N LEU A 14 12.41 -4.30 19.39
CA LEU A 14 12.53 -3.11 20.22
C LEU A 14 11.15 -2.44 20.24
N THR A 15 10.52 -2.37 21.41
CA THR A 15 9.21 -1.72 21.59
C THR A 15 9.39 -0.50 22.47
N ILE A 16 8.93 0.68 22.04
CA ILE A 16 8.96 1.93 22.83
C ILE A 16 7.53 2.45 22.92
N THR A 17 7.07 2.75 24.14
CA THR A 17 5.70 3.19 24.46
C THR A 17 5.70 4.62 24.97
N GLY A 18 4.77 5.46 24.48
CA GLY A 18 4.63 6.84 24.87
C GLY A 18 3.39 7.52 24.32
N ASP A 19 3.38 8.84 24.27
CA ASP A 19 2.32 9.58 23.61
C ASP A 19 2.47 9.57 22.07
N LYS A 20 1.42 10.00 21.37
CA LYS A 20 1.37 9.94 19.90
C LYS A 20 2.54 10.68 19.24
N SER A 21 2.85 11.90 19.69
CA SER A 21 3.87 12.74 19.05
C SER A 21 5.26 12.08 19.15
N ASP A 22 5.65 11.71 20.37
CA ASP A 22 6.97 11.12 20.64
C ASP A 22 7.17 9.80 19.88
N ILE A 23 6.12 8.98 19.78
CA ILE A 23 6.20 7.66 19.12
C ILE A 23 6.28 7.79 17.60
N PHE A 24 5.59 8.76 16.98
CA PHE A 24 5.70 8.97 15.53
C PHE A 24 7.06 9.54 15.14
N ASP A 25 7.62 10.48 15.93
CA ASP A 25 8.96 11.02 15.71
C ASP A 25 10.03 9.91 15.82
N LEU A 26 9.89 9.01 16.81
CA LEU A 26 10.79 7.86 16.97
C LEU A 26 10.64 6.82 15.85
N ALA A 27 9.45 6.64 15.31
CA ALA A 27 9.24 5.72 14.19
C ALA A 27 9.95 6.22 12.92
N ASP A 28 9.93 7.53 12.66
CA ASP A 28 10.66 8.14 11.55
C ASP A 28 12.17 8.00 11.75
N GLU A 29 12.69 8.23 12.98
CA GLU A 29 14.11 8.07 13.30
C GLU A 29 14.58 6.62 13.15
N LEU A 30 13.77 5.64 13.54
CA LEU A 30 14.07 4.21 13.40
C LEU A 30 13.97 3.70 11.96
N GLY A 31 13.11 4.33 11.13
CA GLY A 31 12.82 3.84 9.77
C GLY A 31 13.75 4.37 8.69
N PHE A 32 14.20 5.64 8.76
CA PHE A 32 14.87 6.30 7.63
C PHE A 32 16.34 6.66 7.85
N ASP A 33 16.78 6.95 9.08
CA ASP A 33 18.10 7.51 9.35
C ASP A 33 18.92 6.75 10.38
N GLY A 34 18.48 5.60 10.85
CA GLY A 34 19.19 4.81 11.87
C GLY A 34 20.45 4.15 11.33
N PRO A 35 21.54 4.08 12.13
CA PRO A 35 22.77 3.36 11.76
C PRO A 35 22.58 1.84 11.66
N PHE A 36 21.41 1.34 12.05
CA PHE A 36 20.98 -0.06 11.96
C PHE A 36 19.64 -0.13 11.22
N THR A 37 19.64 -0.79 10.07
CA THR A 37 18.41 -0.99 9.29
C THR A 37 17.52 -1.98 10.02
N ALA A 38 16.39 -1.51 10.53
CA ALA A 38 15.35 -2.39 11.06
C ALA A 38 14.75 -3.23 9.93
N LEU A 39 14.41 -4.49 10.21
CA LEU A 39 13.65 -5.36 9.29
C LEU A 39 12.26 -4.79 9.02
N SER A 40 11.65 -4.20 10.03
CA SER A 40 10.39 -3.45 9.91
C SER A 40 10.26 -2.46 11.07
N VAL A 41 9.51 -1.37 10.84
CA VAL A 41 9.09 -0.41 11.88
C VAL A 41 7.60 -0.22 11.75
N SER A 42 6.87 -0.39 12.85
CA SER A 42 5.40 -0.27 12.89
C SER A 42 4.96 0.50 14.13
N VAL A 43 3.94 1.34 13.99
CA VAL A 43 3.33 2.09 15.09
C VAL A 43 1.93 1.53 15.36
N PHE A 44 1.62 1.34 16.65
CA PHE A 44 0.33 0.81 17.11
C PHE A 44 -0.26 1.71 18.19
N GLU A 45 -1.58 1.85 18.20
CA GLU A 45 -2.33 2.44 19.30
C GLU A 45 -2.59 1.37 20.36
N LYS A 46 -2.28 1.68 21.62
CA LYS A 46 -2.46 0.75 22.74
C LYS A 46 -3.74 1.04 23.51
N ASP A 47 -3.98 2.31 23.89
CA ASP A 47 -5.17 2.74 24.62
C ASP A 47 -5.29 4.26 24.59
N GLY A 48 -6.34 4.79 23.95
CA GLY A 48 -6.63 6.21 23.87
C GLY A 48 -5.52 7.05 23.23
N ASN A 49 -4.68 7.70 24.03
CA ASN A 49 -3.56 8.52 23.54
C ASN A 49 -2.18 7.85 23.74
N ILE A 50 -2.15 6.57 24.11
CA ILE A 50 -0.91 5.82 24.30
C ILE A 50 -0.65 5.01 23.02
N PHE A 51 0.54 5.24 22.46
CA PHE A 51 1.02 4.53 21.27
C PHE A 51 2.31 3.76 21.60
N TYR A 52 2.65 2.80 20.76
CA TYR A 52 3.98 2.22 20.79
C TYR A 52 4.52 2.03 19.37
N VAL A 53 5.84 2.21 19.23
CA VAL A 53 6.58 1.83 18.04
C VAL A 53 7.25 0.49 18.30
N GLN A 54 7.21 -0.40 17.32
CA GLN A 54 7.93 -1.68 17.33
C GLN A 54 8.84 -1.75 16.11
N ALA A 55 10.16 -1.87 16.37
CA ALA A 55 11.17 -2.05 15.35
C ALA A 55 11.78 -3.45 15.48
N LEU A 56 11.84 -4.21 14.38
CA LEU A 56 12.35 -5.57 14.34
C LEU A 56 13.80 -5.61 13.85
N TYR A 57 14.64 -6.46 14.46
CA TYR A 57 16.04 -6.64 14.13
C TYR A 57 16.39 -8.13 14.06
N GLU A 58 17.42 -8.49 13.28
CA GLU A 58 17.88 -9.87 13.20
C GLU A 58 18.49 -10.36 14.54
N THR A 59 19.14 -9.46 15.29
CA THR A 59 19.82 -9.81 16.52
C THR A 59 19.49 -8.87 17.68
N GLN A 60 19.61 -9.37 18.91
CA GLN A 60 19.48 -8.55 20.11
C GLN A 60 20.51 -7.43 20.17
N ALA A 61 21.70 -7.67 19.63
CA ALA A 61 22.77 -6.68 19.61
C ALA A 61 22.40 -5.47 18.75
N GLU A 62 21.76 -5.67 17.61
CA GLU A 62 21.28 -4.61 16.73
C GLU A 62 20.15 -3.82 17.40
N ALA A 63 19.15 -4.50 18.00
CA ALA A 63 18.07 -3.84 18.73
C ALA A 63 18.59 -2.98 19.88
N LYS A 64 19.60 -3.46 20.64
CA LYS A 64 20.24 -2.69 21.71
C LYS A 64 21.06 -1.51 21.18
N ALA A 65 21.76 -1.70 20.08
CA ALA A 65 22.53 -0.66 19.45
C ALA A 65 21.63 0.45 18.89
N ALA A 66 20.52 0.10 18.24
CA ALA A 66 19.51 1.05 17.79
C ALA A 66 18.93 1.86 18.96
N LEU A 67 18.54 1.22 20.05
CA LEU A 67 18.07 1.91 21.26
C LEU A 67 19.10 2.92 21.81
N GLN A 68 20.41 2.60 21.75
CA GLN A 68 21.47 3.49 22.25
C GLN A 68 21.68 4.75 21.37
N THR A 69 21.23 4.72 20.12
CA THR A 69 21.34 5.88 19.21
C THR A 69 20.17 6.85 19.39
N LEU A 70 19.03 6.38 19.94
CA LEU A 70 17.86 7.21 20.14
C LEU A 70 18.02 8.17 21.33
N THR A 71 17.53 9.38 21.17
CA THR A 71 17.39 10.34 22.28
C THR A 71 15.97 10.22 22.86
N LEU A 72 15.78 9.28 23.80
CA LEU A 72 14.49 9.08 24.42
C LEU A 72 14.09 10.25 25.33
N ALA A 73 12.87 10.75 25.16
CA ALA A 73 12.26 11.71 26.08
C ALA A 73 12.06 11.07 27.47
N ALA A 74 12.08 11.89 28.53
CA ALA A 74 11.87 11.39 29.88
C ALA A 74 10.41 10.86 30.04
N GLY A 75 10.27 9.58 30.42
CA GLY A 75 8.98 8.96 30.68
C GLY A 75 8.55 7.93 29.62
N LEU A 76 9.35 7.73 28.56
CA LEU A 76 9.11 6.64 27.61
C LEU A 76 9.55 5.30 28.20
N ASP A 77 8.66 4.32 28.10
CA ASP A 77 8.95 2.93 28.49
C ASP A 77 9.44 2.15 27.26
N HIS A 78 10.41 1.27 27.46
CA HIS A 78 10.97 0.46 26.37
C HIS A 78 11.28 -0.97 26.81
N ASP A 79 11.19 -1.89 25.85
CA ASP A 79 11.52 -3.30 26.03
C ASP A 79 12.18 -3.89 24.79
N ILE A 80 13.07 -4.88 25.00
CA ILE A 80 13.69 -5.66 23.92
C ILE A 80 13.43 -7.12 24.18
N THR A 81 12.55 -7.71 23.40
CA THR A 81 12.13 -9.12 23.52
C THR A 81 12.44 -9.88 22.25
N GLN A 82 12.86 -11.14 22.41
CA GLN A 82 12.90 -12.04 21.27
C GLN A 82 11.48 -12.50 20.97
N LEU A 83 11.06 -12.31 19.70
CA LEU A 83 9.76 -12.79 19.28
C LEU A 83 9.80 -14.32 19.20
N PRO A 84 8.77 -15.03 19.71
CA PRO A 84 8.68 -16.47 19.58
C PRO A 84 8.64 -16.90 18.10
N ASP A 85 8.98 -18.17 17.85
CA ASP A 85 8.90 -18.79 16.52
C ASP A 85 7.43 -19.05 16.13
N GLU A 86 6.67 -18.00 16.08
CA GLU A 86 5.28 -18.00 15.66
C GLU A 86 5.15 -17.09 14.45
N ASP A 87 4.28 -17.43 13.54
CA ASP A 87 3.97 -16.62 12.37
C ASP A 87 3.31 -15.30 12.80
N TRP A 88 4.14 -14.32 13.15
CA TRP A 88 3.74 -12.99 13.61
C TRP A 88 2.99 -12.21 12.53
N VAL A 89 3.24 -12.54 11.28
CA VAL A 89 2.50 -11.99 10.15
C VAL A 89 1.04 -12.43 10.26
N SER A 90 0.79 -13.72 10.48
CA SER A 90 -0.56 -14.24 10.71
C SER A 90 -1.19 -13.68 12.00
N LYS A 91 -0.43 -13.57 13.10
CA LYS A 91 -0.98 -13.05 14.38
C LYS A 91 -1.31 -11.56 14.35
N SER A 92 -0.52 -10.75 13.67
CA SER A 92 -0.85 -9.32 13.51
C SER A 92 -2.09 -9.10 12.64
N GLN A 93 -2.47 -10.10 11.86
CA GLN A 93 -3.66 -10.10 11.00
C GLN A 93 -4.92 -10.65 11.71
N GLU A 94 -4.77 -11.54 12.71
CA GLU A 94 -5.89 -12.16 13.45
C GLU A 94 -6.83 -11.16 14.17
N GLY A 95 -6.47 -9.88 14.24
CA GLY A 95 -7.28 -8.82 14.85
C GLY A 95 -7.86 -7.79 13.88
N LEU A 96 -7.58 -7.92 12.59
CA LEU A 96 -7.98 -6.91 11.61
C LEU A 96 -9.33 -7.29 10.98
N ALA A 97 -10.39 -6.55 11.34
CA ALA A 97 -11.71 -6.77 10.77
C ALA A 97 -11.74 -6.56 9.25
N PRO A 98 -12.58 -7.32 8.51
CA PRO A 98 -12.76 -7.12 7.08
C PRO A 98 -13.12 -5.67 6.72
N ILE A 99 -12.53 -5.14 5.65
CA ILE A 99 -12.67 -3.75 5.23
C ILE A 99 -13.65 -3.66 4.07
N HIS A 100 -14.69 -2.84 4.24
CA HIS A 100 -15.67 -2.53 3.21
C HIS A 100 -15.26 -1.30 2.38
N ALA A 101 -15.14 -1.45 1.07
CA ALA A 101 -14.83 -0.38 0.13
C ALA A 101 -15.78 -0.45 -1.09
N GLY A 102 -16.93 0.19 -1.03
CA GLY A 102 -17.99 0.03 -2.03
C GLY A 102 -18.49 -1.40 -2.11
N ARG A 103 -18.45 -2.02 -3.31
CA ARG A 103 -18.76 -3.45 -3.51
C ARG A 103 -17.60 -4.38 -3.13
N PHE A 104 -16.41 -3.86 -2.86
CA PHE A 104 -15.27 -4.67 -2.47
C PHE A 104 -15.29 -4.97 -0.97
N LEU A 105 -14.86 -6.17 -0.61
CA LEU A 105 -14.61 -6.62 0.76
C LEU A 105 -13.21 -7.20 0.83
N ILE A 106 -12.30 -6.52 1.55
CA ILE A 106 -10.92 -6.97 1.76
C ILE A 106 -10.88 -7.75 3.08
N TYR A 107 -10.32 -8.94 3.08
CA TYR A 107 -10.24 -9.81 4.25
C TYR A 107 -9.01 -10.72 4.20
N GLY A 108 -8.51 -11.11 5.35
CA GLY A 108 -7.40 -12.07 5.47
C GLY A 108 -7.84 -13.52 5.32
N THR A 109 -6.88 -14.44 5.17
CA THR A 109 -7.17 -15.88 5.09
C THR A 109 -7.90 -16.40 6.33
N HIS A 110 -7.65 -15.84 7.51
CA HIS A 110 -8.33 -16.22 8.76
C HIS A 110 -9.85 -15.94 8.72
N ASP A 111 -10.30 -14.98 7.92
CA ASP A 111 -11.73 -14.63 7.77
C ASP A 111 -12.41 -15.34 6.60
N ALA A 112 -11.68 -16.06 5.73
CA ALA A 112 -12.18 -16.60 4.46
C ALA A 112 -13.44 -17.48 4.60
N GLY A 113 -13.63 -18.15 5.75
CA GLY A 113 -14.81 -18.96 6.05
C GLY A 113 -15.96 -18.21 6.75
N HIS A 114 -15.77 -16.94 7.10
CA HIS A 114 -16.68 -16.20 7.96
C HIS A 114 -17.26 -14.93 7.31
N VAL A 115 -16.71 -14.48 6.19
CA VAL A 115 -17.19 -13.30 5.45
C VAL A 115 -18.38 -13.62 4.55
N ASP A 116 -19.39 -12.74 4.56
CA ASP A 116 -20.52 -12.83 3.62
C ASP A 116 -20.17 -12.09 2.31
N LEU A 117 -20.05 -12.84 1.24
CA LEU A 117 -19.74 -12.36 -0.11
C LEU A 117 -20.93 -12.32 -1.06
N SER A 118 -22.18 -12.49 -0.55
CA SER A 118 -23.39 -12.60 -1.40
C SER A 118 -23.54 -11.45 -2.38
N ASP A 119 -23.24 -10.20 -1.96
CA ASP A 119 -23.33 -8.99 -2.77
C ASP A 119 -21.98 -8.25 -2.88
N LYS A 120 -20.86 -8.95 -2.64
CA LYS A 120 -19.52 -8.34 -2.56
C LYS A 120 -18.52 -9.01 -3.49
N ILE A 121 -17.55 -8.23 -3.92
CA ILE A 121 -16.34 -8.71 -4.59
C ILE A 121 -15.28 -8.92 -3.49
N GLY A 122 -15.11 -10.16 -3.07
CA GLY A 122 -14.16 -10.51 -2.01
C GLY A 122 -12.72 -10.43 -2.51
N LEU A 123 -11.86 -9.76 -1.77
CA LEU A 123 -10.43 -9.65 -1.99
C LEU A 123 -9.71 -10.29 -0.80
N GLN A 124 -9.28 -11.53 -0.97
CA GLN A 124 -8.52 -12.23 0.05
C GLN A 124 -7.06 -11.82 -0.05
N ILE A 125 -6.57 -11.09 0.95
CA ILE A 125 -5.23 -10.54 0.96
C ILE A 125 -4.50 -11.01 2.21
N ASP A 126 -3.49 -11.79 2.02
CA ASP A 126 -2.56 -12.09 3.11
C ASP A 126 -1.47 -11.03 3.08
N ALA A 127 -1.52 -10.14 4.06
CA ALA A 127 -0.51 -9.12 4.22
C ALA A 127 0.81 -9.80 4.61
N GLY A 128 1.69 -9.94 3.62
CA GLY A 128 3.09 -10.21 3.83
C GLY A 128 3.83 -8.93 4.23
N LEU A 129 5.13 -8.92 4.07
CA LEU A 129 6.02 -7.76 4.30
C LEU A 129 5.76 -6.57 3.36
N ALA A 130 4.89 -6.72 2.35
CA ALA A 130 4.62 -5.67 1.37
C ALA A 130 3.58 -4.65 1.89
N PHE A 131 3.85 -3.37 1.62
CA PHE A 131 2.97 -2.24 1.91
C PHE A 131 1.60 -2.42 1.22
N GLY A 132 0.51 -2.08 1.89
CA GLY A 132 -0.84 -2.07 1.27
C GLY A 132 -1.77 -3.19 1.73
N SER A 133 -1.78 -3.53 3.04
CA SER A 133 -2.69 -4.55 3.63
C SER A 133 -4.19 -4.19 3.57
N GLY A 134 -4.56 -3.08 2.91
CA GLY A 134 -5.95 -2.61 2.83
C GLY A 134 -6.44 -1.82 4.05
N HIS A 135 -5.70 -1.83 5.16
CA HIS A 135 -6.04 -1.10 6.38
C HIS A 135 -5.80 0.40 6.27
N HIS A 136 -5.07 0.85 5.27
CA HIS A 136 -4.89 2.27 5.00
C HIS A 136 -6.10 2.82 4.25
N GLY A 137 -6.62 3.95 4.70
CA GLY A 137 -7.71 4.67 4.02
C GLY A 137 -7.44 4.96 2.54
N THR A 138 -6.16 4.99 2.14
CA THR A 138 -5.72 5.17 0.75
C THR A 138 -6.22 4.07 -0.19
N THR A 139 -6.07 2.80 0.18
CA THR A 139 -6.52 1.66 -0.64
C THR A 139 -8.04 1.59 -0.72
N SER A 140 -8.72 1.78 0.42
CA SER A 140 -10.19 1.81 0.46
C SER A 140 -10.76 2.94 -0.39
N GLY A 141 -10.16 4.14 -0.32
CA GLY A 141 -10.55 5.28 -1.14
C GLY A 141 -10.41 5.01 -2.64
N CYS A 142 -9.31 4.36 -3.07
CA CYS A 142 -9.12 3.94 -4.46
C CYS A 142 -10.22 2.97 -4.92
N LEU A 143 -10.52 1.95 -4.13
CA LEU A 143 -11.55 0.96 -4.48
C LEU A 143 -12.95 1.58 -4.54
N ILE A 144 -13.28 2.52 -3.65
CA ILE A 144 -14.56 3.24 -3.65
C ILE A 144 -14.68 4.09 -4.93
N LEU A 145 -13.65 4.85 -5.31
CA LEU A 145 -13.66 5.65 -6.54
C LEU A 145 -13.73 4.75 -7.78
N PHE A 146 -13.01 3.63 -7.78
CA PHE A 146 -13.09 2.66 -8.86
C PHE A 146 -14.48 2.06 -8.98
N ASP A 147 -15.12 1.68 -7.87
CA ASP A 147 -16.50 1.17 -7.87
C ASP A 147 -17.49 2.20 -8.43
N ARG A 148 -17.39 3.47 -8.03
CA ARG A 148 -18.21 4.56 -8.58
C ARG A 148 -18.03 4.71 -10.10
N LEU A 149 -16.76 4.63 -10.57
CA LEU A 149 -16.44 4.70 -11.99
C LEU A 149 -17.11 3.57 -12.77
N LEU A 150 -17.08 2.34 -12.26
CA LEU A 150 -17.77 1.19 -12.87
C LEU A 150 -19.29 1.33 -12.84
N GLN A 151 -19.87 1.83 -11.74
CA GLN A 151 -21.32 2.07 -11.63
C GLN A 151 -21.81 3.15 -12.60
N GLN A 152 -20.95 4.06 -13.02
CA GLN A 152 -21.23 5.06 -14.07
C GLN A 152 -21.14 4.48 -15.49
N GLY A 153 -20.87 3.19 -15.64
CA GLY A 153 -20.80 2.48 -16.92
C GLY A 153 -19.42 2.48 -17.58
N SER A 154 -18.35 2.90 -16.87
CA SER A 154 -17.00 2.76 -17.38
C SER A 154 -16.58 1.30 -17.43
N ASP A 155 -15.87 0.91 -18.50
CA ASP A 155 -15.36 -0.45 -18.71
C ASP A 155 -13.92 -0.36 -19.26
N PRO A 156 -12.95 0.07 -18.39
CA PRO A 156 -11.56 0.23 -18.81
C PRO A 156 -10.95 -1.11 -19.25
N LYS A 157 -10.17 -1.07 -20.34
CA LYS A 157 -9.58 -2.24 -21.00
C LYS A 157 -8.08 -2.37 -20.76
N ASN A 158 -7.39 -1.23 -20.73
CA ASN A 158 -5.95 -1.14 -20.55
C ASN A 158 -5.67 -0.50 -19.20
N ILE A 159 -5.38 -1.33 -18.20
CA ILE A 159 -5.27 -0.91 -16.81
C ILE A 159 -3.83 -1.06 -16.31
N LEU A 160 -3.34 -0.02 -15.67
CA LEU A 160 -2.04 -0.03 -14.96
C LEU A 160 -2.28 0.18 -13.46
N ASP A 161 -1.62 -0.61 -12.65
CA ASP A 161 -1.44 -0.39 -11.20
C ASP A 161 0.02 -0.04 -10.95
N LEU A 162 0.31 1.24 -10.75
CA LEU A 162 1.64 1.81 -10.56
C LEU A 162 1.97 1.88 -9.07
N GLY A 163 2.99 1.15 -8.63
CA GLY A 163 3.30 0.93 -7.22
C GLY A 163 2.27 -0.01 -6.59
N CYS A 164 2.18 -1.23 -7.11
CA CYS A 164 1.10 -2.17 -6.79
C CYS A 164 1.14 -2.72 -5.36
N GLY A 165 2.30 -2.73 -4.69
CA GLY A 165 2.45 -3.25 -3.33
C GLY A 165 1.94 -4.69 -3.20
N ALA A 166 0.91 -4.92 -2.38
CA ALA A 166 0.26 -6.22 -2.21
C ALA A 166 -0.71 -6.59 -3.35
N GLY A 167 -0.90 -5.72 -4.35
CA GLY A 167 -1.71 -5.96 -5.54
C GLY A 167 -3.22 -5.83 -5.36
N ILE A 168 -3.69 -5.19 -4.29
CA ILE A 168 -5.13 -5.11 -3.97
C ILE A 168 -5.92 -4.44 -5.09
N LEU A 169 -5.42 -3.34 -5.66
CA LEU A 169 -6.10 -2.59 -6.72
C LEU A 169 -6.12 -3.39 -8.02
N SER A 170 -5.01 -4.00 -8.39
CA SER A 170 -4.90 -4.91 -9.52
C SER A 170 -5.88 -6.09 -9.41
N ILE A 171 -5.93 -6.75 -8.24
CA ILE A 171 -6.80 -7.89 -7.97
C ILE A 171 -8.27 -7.44 -7.97
N GLY A 172 -8.58 -6.29 -7.37
CA GLY A 172 -9.90 -5.69 -7.39
C GLY A 172 -10.40 -5.45 -8.82
N ALA A 173 -9.56 -4.86 -9.67
CA ALA A 173 -9.85 -4.64 -11.08
C ALA A 173 -10.04 -5.97 -11.84
N ALA A 174 -9.14 -6.96 -11.63
CA ALA A 174 -9.20 -8.27 -12.29
C ALA A 174 -10.45 -9.09 -11.90
N LYS A 175 -10.98 -8.90 -10.69
CA LYS A 175 -12.22 -9.55 -10.23
C LYS A 175 -13.49 -8.83 -10.72
N ALA A 176 -13.42 -7.51 -10.80
CA ALA A 176 -14.55 -6.70 -11.27
C ALA A 176 -14.71 -6.71 -12.81
N LEU A 177 -13.61 -6.92 -13.54
CA LEU A 177 -13.52 -6.86 -14.99
C LEU A 177 -12.99 -8.17 -15.58
N THR A 178 -13.11 -8.31 -16.92
CA THR A 178 -12.60 -9.48 -17.65
C THR A 178 -11.22 -9.24 -18.28
N HIS A 179 -10.64 -8.05 -18.07
CA HIS A 179 -9.43 -7.61 -18.77
C HIS A 179 -8.14 -7.95 -18.02
N HIS A 180 -7.02 -7.84 -18.73
CA HIS A 180 -5.69 -7.98 -18.14
C HIS A 180 -5.26 -6.67 -17.49
N ILE A 181 -4.60 -6.78 -16.34
CA ILE A 181 -4.06 -5.66 -15.56
C ILE A 181 -2.54 -5.79 -15.53
N LEU A 182 -1.85 -4.72 -15.90
CA LEU A 182 -0.42 -4.58 -15.66
C LEU A 182 -0.22 -3.98 -14.28
N ALA A 183 0.49 -4.69 -13.42
CA ALA A 183 0.89 -4.23 -12.09
C ALA A 183 2.39 -4.03 -12.05
N THR A 184 2.87 -2.89 -11.59
CA THR A 184 4.31 -2.61 -11.52
C THR A 184 4.68 -2.07 -10.14
N ASP A 185 5.87 -2.46 -9.68
CA ASP A 185 6.48 -1.93 -8.47
C ASP A 185 7.99 -1.86 -8.63
N ILE A 186 8.65 -0.97 -7.90
CA ILE A 186 10.12 -0.89 -7.85
C ILE A 186 10.70 -2.02 -7.00
N ASP A 187 9.92 -2.50 -6.03
CA ASP A 187 10.29 -3.56 -5.11
C ASP A 187 9.92 -4.94 -5.66
N GLN A 188 10.89 -5.84 -5.74
CA GLN A 188 10.68 -7.22 -6.18
C GLN A 188 9.78 -8.00 -5.21
N ASP A 189 9.88 -7.75 -3.92
CA ASP A 189 9.07 -8.44 -2.90
C ASP A 189 7.59 -8.05 -3.05
N ALA A 190 7.29 -6.78 -3.34
CA ALA A 190 5.94 -6.32 -3.66
C ALA A 190 5.38 -7.02 -4.90
N VAL A 191 6.18 -7.17 -5.96
CA VAL A 191 5.80 -7.89 -7.18
C VAL A 191 5.48 -9.36 -6.89
N ASP A 192 6.29 -10.01 -6.07
CA ASP A 192 6.10 -11.42 -5.74
C ASP A 192 4.89 -11.64 -4.83
N VAL A 193 4.63 -10.74 -3.88
CA VAL A 193 3.41 -10.71 -3.06
C VAL A 193 2.17 -10.46 -3.93
N THR A 194 2.22 -9.51 -4.87
CA THR A 194 1.12 -9.29 -5.83
C THR A 194 0.80 -10.55 -6.62
N ARG A 195 1.80 -11.30 -7.10
CA ARG A 195 1.59 -12.57 -7.81
C ARG A 195 0.94 -13.62 -6.93
N GLN A 196 1.41 -13.77 -5.69
CA GLN A 196 0.85 -14.72 -4.72
C GLN A 196 -0.61 -14.40 -4.41
N ASN A 197 -0.92 -13.14 -4.10
CA ASN A 197 -2.28 -12.69 -3.84
C ASN A 197 -3.20 -12.83 -5.06
N ALA A 198 -2.69 -12.59 -6.28
CA ALA A 198 -3.45 -12.80 -7.50
C ALA A 198 -3.83 -14.28 -7.71
N VAL A 199 -2.92 -15.21 -7.41
CA VAL A 199 -3.20 -16.65 -7.43
C VAL A 199 -4.23 -17.02 -6.36
N LEU A 200 -4.07 -16.53 -5.12
CA LEU A 200 -4.99 -16.74 -4.01
C LEU A 200 -6.43 -16.28 -4.36
N ASN A 201 -6.56 -15.20 -5.10
CA ASN A 201 -7.82 -14.65 -5.58
C ASN A 201 -8.33 -15.24 -6.90
N HIS A 202 -7.69 -16.27 -7.46
CA HIS A 202 -8.03 -16.92 -8.73
C HIS A 202 -8.00 -15.99 -9.96
N VAL A 203 -7.15 -14.95 -9.92
CA VAL A 203 -6.95 -13.99 -11.03
C VAL A 203 -5.49 -13.91 -11.49
N GLY A 204 -4.66 -14.89 -11.13
CA GLY A 204 -3.24 -14.91 -11.51
C GLY A 204 -2.99 -14.93 -13.03
N ASN A 205 -3.96 -15.35 -13.83
CA ASN A 205 -3.89 -15.28 -15.29
C ASN A 205 -4.32 -13.93 -15.89
N LYS A 206 -4.82 -12.99 -15.07
CA LYS A 206 -5.25 -11.64 -15.48
C LYS A 206 -4.32 -10.55 -14.96
N VAL A 207 -3.58 -10.78 -13.88
CA VAL A 207 -2.65 -9.81 -13.29
C VAL A 207 -1.23 -10.15 -13.71
N GLU A 208 -0.64 -9.28 -14.52
CA GLU A 208 0.76 -9.34 -14.92
C GLU A 208 1.57 -8.40 -14.03
N ALA A 209 2.27 -8.95 -13.02
CA ALA A 209 3.07 -8.16 -12.10
C ALA A 209 4.55 -8.17 -12.51
N GLN A 210 5.17 -6.99 -12.64
CA GLN A 210 6.56 -6.81 -13.07
C GLN A 210 7.29 -5.79 -12.22
N ARG A 211 8.57 -6.04 -11.95
CA ARG A 211 9.43 -5.07 -11.28
C ARG A 211 9.90 -4.02 -12.28
N VAL A 212 9.53 -2.78 -12.05
CA VAL A 212 9.88 -1.65 -12.93
C VAL A 212 10.03 -0.37 -12.10
N ASP A 213 11.03 0.44 -12.42
CA ASP A 213 11.24 1.74 -11.82
C ASP A 213 10.61 2.84 -12.70
N GLY A 214 9.43 3.30 -12.32
CA GLY A 214 8.69 4.34 -13.06
C GLY A 214 8.28 3.91 -14.46
N PHE A 215 8.46 4.78 -15.46
CA PHE A 215 8.02 4.59 -16.85
C PHE A 215 9.17 4.45 -17.88
N ASP A 216 10.42 4.49 -17.46
CA ASP A 216 11.58 4.45 -18.35
C ASP A 216 11.90 3.04 -18.90
N ASP A 217 11.15 2.03 -18.48
CA ASP A 217 11.32 0.66 -18.92
C ASP A 217 10.74 0.43 -20.34
N PRO A 218 11.40 -0.40 -21.19
CA PRO A 218 10.85 -0.80 -22.49
C PRO A 218 9.45 -1.41 -22.44
N LEU A 219 9.02 -1.91 -21.28
CA LEU A 219 7.68 -2.42 -21.03
C LEU A 219 6.59 -1.40 -21.39
N PHE A 220 6.85 -0.10 -21.17
CA PHE A 220 5.89 0.99 -21.40
C PHE A 220 5.94 1.55 -22.83
N LYS A 221 6.91 1.10 -23.65
CA LYS A 221 7.03 1.58 -25.02
C LYS A 221 5.73 1.33 -25.80
N ASP A 222 5.20 2.40 -26.37
CA ASP A 222 3.97 2.40 -27.18
C ASP A 222 2.71 1.92 -26.41
N LYS A 223 2.76 1.85 -25.07
CA LYS A 223 1.58 1.54 -24.24
C LYS A 223 0.89 2.81 -23.78
N SER A 224 -0.44 2.76 -23.81
CA SER A 224 -1.32 3.73 -23.16
C SER A 224 -2.41 3.01 -22.37
N PHE A 225 -2.93 3.69 -21.37
CA PHE A 225 -3.88 3.14 -20.42
C PHE A 225 -5.13 4.02 -20.34
N ASP A 226 -6.28 3.37 -20.27
CA ASP A 226 -7.56 4.04 -20.06
C ASP A 226 -7.93 4.14 -18.58
N LEU A 227 -7.23 3.37 -17.70
CA LEU A 227 -7.26 3.53 -16.25
C LEU A 227 -5.87 3.31 -15.66
N ILE A 228 -5.41 4.23 -14.82
CA ILE A 228 -4.20 4.06 -14.01
C ILE A 228 -4.58 4.18 -12.53
N PHE A 229 -4.15 3.24 -11.71
CA PHE A 229 -4.07 3.39 -10.26
C PHE A 229 -2.66 3.85 -9.90
N ALA A 230 -2.55 4.84 -9.01
CA ALA A 230 -1.28 5.30 -8.45
C ALA A 230 -1.49 5.64 -6.97
N ASN A 231 -1.31 4.64 -6.11
CA ASN A 231 -1.44 4.76 -4.66
C ASN A 231 -0.06 4.79 -4.01
N ILE A 232 0.65 5.89 -4.22
CA ILE A 232 2.00 6.14 -3.72
C ILE A 232 2.07 7.51 -3.04
N LEU A 233 3.14 7.80 -2.29
CA LEU A 233 3.29 9.07 -1.58
C LEU A 233 3.22 10.28 -2.52
N ALA A 234 2.68 11.40 -2.02
CA ALA A 234 2.39 12.60 -2.82
C ALA A 234 3.61 13.18 -3.58
N ALA A 235 4.81 13.13 -2.98
CA ALA A 235 6.00 13.69 -3.62
C ALA A 235 6.43 12.90 -4.87
N PRO A 236 6.66 11.56 -4.82
CA PRO A 236 6.92 10.76 -6.03
C PRO A 236 5.74 10.79 -7.01
N LEU A 237 4.49 10.83 -6.52
CA LEU A 237 3.30 10.93 -7.35
C LEU A 237 3.33 12.20 -8.24
N MET A 238 3.64 13.35 -7.66
CA MET A 238 3.80 14.61 -8.42
C MET A 238 4.98 14.56 -9.39
N ALA A 239 6.09 13.96 -9.01
CA ALA A 239 7.24 13.81 -9.91
C ALA A 239 6.90 12.97 -11.15
N LEU A 240 6.07 11.94 -11.01
CA LEU A 240 5.62 11.07 -12.10
C LEU A 240 4.45 11.63 -12.91
N ALA A 241 3.84 12.77 -12.53
CA ALA A 241 2.67 13.31 -13.20
C ALA A 241 2.83 13.47 -14.73
N PRO A 242 3.94 14.01 -15.29
CA PRO A 242 4.12 14.12 -16.74
C PRO A 242 4.07 12.75 -17.44
N GLU A 243 4.70 11.74 -16.85
CA GLU A 243 4.76 10.39 -17.42
C GLU A 243 3.41 9.67 -17.29
N ILE A 244 2.73 9.78 -16.17
CA ILE A 244 1.38 9.27 -15.99
C ILE A 244 0.48 9.83 -17.09
N LEU A 245 0.48 11.15 -17.27
CA LEU A 245 -0.36 11.79 -18.30
C LEU A 245 0.05 11.40 -19.72
N ARG A 246 1.35 11.21 -19.99
CA ARG A 246 1.83 10.75 -21.30
C ARG A 246 1.28 9.37 -21.64
N HIS A 247 1.24 8.47 -20.68
CA HIS A 247 0.77 7.09 -20.83
C HIS A 247 -0.73 6.89 -20.62
N MET A 248 -1.50 7.94 -20.38
CA MET A 248 -2.96 7.88 -20.36
C MET A 248 -3.55 8.11 -21.74
N ASP A 249 -4.61 7.40 -22.06
CA ASP A 249 -5.47 7.72 -23.20
C ASP A 249 -6.20 9.05 -22.99
N ILE A 250 -6.52 9.76 -24.09
CA ILE A 250 -7.39 10.95 -24.01
C ILE A 250 -8.75 10.54 -23.48
N GLY A 251 -9.22 11.22 -22.45
CA GLY A 251 -10.47 10.87 -21.75
C GLY A 251 -10.34 9.69 -20.78
N GLY A 252 -9.16 9.05 -20.69
CA GLY A 252 -8.84 8.03 -19.70
C GLY A 252 -8.83 8.58 -18.28
N HIS A 253 -8.87 7.68 -17.32
CA HIS A 253 -8.98 8.01 -15.89
C HIS A 253 -7.71 7.63 -15.13
N VAL A 254 -7.45 8.36 -14.04
CA VAL A 254 -6.44 7.98 -13.05
C VAL A 254 -7.03 8.10 -11.65
N ILE A 255 -6.74 7.14 -10.78
CA ILE A 255 -7.04 7.20 -9.36
C ILE A 255 -5.74 7.40 -8.61
N LEU A 256 -5.58 8.59 -8.03
CA LEU A 256 -4.40 9.03 -7.27
C LEU A 256 -4.68 8.87 -5.79
N SER A 257 -3.77 8.28 -5.02
CA SER A 257 -3.89 8.16 -3.57
C SER A 257 -2.51 8.17 -2.89
N GLY A 258 -2.47 7.95 -1.55
CA GLY A 258 -1.27 8.21 -0.77
C GLY A 258 -1.09 9.71 -0.47
N ILE A 259 -2.19 10.46 -0.46
CA ILE A 259 -2.25 11.92 -0.36
C ILE A 259 -2.92 12.27 0.97
N LEU A 260 -2.25 13.03 1.83
CA LEU A 260 -2.89 13.60 3.03
C LEU A 260 -3.91 14.68 2.62
N LYS A 261 -4.97 14.85 3.42
CA LYS A 261 -6.03 15.85 3.15
C LYS A 261 -5.49 17.25 2.94
N GLU A 262 -4.46 17.65 3.69
CA GLU A 262 -3.77 18.93 3.55
C GLU A 262 -3.00 19.08 2.23
N GLN A 263 -2.55 17.96 1.63
CA GLN A 263 -1.83 17.95 0.34
C GLN A 263 -2.78 17.95 -0.87
N LYS A 264 -4.09 17.71 -0.67
CA LYS A 264 -5.09 17.56 -1.74
C LYS A 264 -4.99 18.66 -2.80
N ASN A 265 -5.04 19.92 -2.36
CA ASN A 265 -5.07 21.06 -3.29
C ASN A 265 -3.75 21.22 -4.04
N THR A 266 -2.62 20.93 -3.42
CA THR A 266 -1.30 20.98 -4.05
C THR A 266 -1.21 19.93 -5.16
N VAL A 267 -1.57 18.68 -4.85
CA VAL A 267 -1.54 17.58 -5.84
C VAL A 267 -2.54 17.83 -6.96
N ALA A 268 -3.78 18.22 -6.65
CA ALA A 268 -4.81 18.50 -7.65
C ALA A 268 -4.39 19.63 -8.61
N THR A 269 -3.82 20.73 -8.08
CA THR A 269 -3.33 21.84 -8.89
C THR A 269 -2.17 21.41 -9.78
N HIS A 270 -1.24 20.61 -9.26
CA HIS A 270 -0.10 20.09 -10.02
C HIS A 270 -0.57 19.24 -11.21
N PHE A 271 -1.43 18.26 -10.99
CA PHE A 271 -1.97 17.42 -12.07
C PHE A 271 -2.84 18.20 -13.07
N ASN A 272 -3.62 19.19 -12.59
CA ASN A 272 -4.39 20.07 -13.46
C ASN A 272 -3.49 20.86 -14.42
N GLY A 273 -2.34 21.34 -13.96
CA GLY A 273 -1.32 21.98 -14.78
C GLY A 273 -0.76 21.09 -15.89
N HIS A 274 -0.82 19.76 -15.74
CA HIS A 274 -0.39 18.79 -16.74
C HIS A 274 -1.54 18.26 -17.63
N GLY A 275 -2.77 18.76 -17.48
CA GLY A 275 -3.89 18.38 -18.33
C GLY A 275 -4.84 17.33 -17.76
N LEU A 276 -4.88 17.18 -16.43
CA LEU A 276 -5.84 16.31 -15.73
C LEU A 276 -6.92 17.15 -15.05
N ASP A 277 -8.18 16.81 -15.23
CA ASP A 277 -9.28 17.36 -14.44
C ASP A 277 -9.62 16.40 -13.30
N ILE A 278 -9.57 16.87 -12.06
CA ILE A 278 -10.07 16.10 -10.92
C ILE A 278 -11.60 16.19 -10.95
N ILE A 279 -12.26 15.03 -11.04
CA ILE A 279 -13.71 14.91 -11.26
C ILE A 279 -14.45 14.32 -10.06
N ASP A 280 -13.77 13.63 -9.14
CA ASP A 280 -14.32 13.10 -7.90
C ASP A 280 -13.20 12.94 -6.86
N ASP A 281 -13.56 12.85 -5.58
CA ASP A 281 -12.65 12.53 -4.50
C ASP A 281 -13.31 11.72 -3.36
N GLU A 282 -12.48 10.95 -2.65
CA GLU A 282 -12.92 10.15 -1.52
C GLU A 282 -11.99 10.39 -0.32
N PRO A 283 -12.47 11.09 0.72
CA PRO A 283 -11.72 11.26 1.96
C PRO A 283 -11.87 10.04 2.88
N GLN A 284 -10.76 9.54 3.40
CA GLN A 284 -10.70 8.43 4.36
C GLN A 284 -9.73 8.79 5.50
N ASN A 285 -10.24 9.00 6.72
CA ASN A 285 -9.47 9.46 7.87
C ASN A 285 -8.61 10.70 7.53
N GLU A 286 -7.29 10.64 7.63
CA GLU A 286 -6.32 11.69 7.25
C GLU A 286 -6.01 11.72 5.74
N TRP A 287 -6.40 10.69 5.00
CA TRP A 287 -6.08 10.52 3.58
C TRP A 287 -7.20 10.99 2.65
N VAL A 288 -6.84 11.24 1.40
CA VAL A 288 -7.79 11.48 0.32
C VAL A 288 -7.33 10.80 -0.96
N SER A 289 -8.26 10.12 -1.64
CA SER A 289 -8.06 9.62 -2.99
C SER A 289 -8.75 10.55 -3.99
N LEU A 290 -8.16 10.74 -5.17
CA LEU A 290 -8.65 11.63 -6.22
C LEU A 290 -8.90 10.85 -7.50
N LEU A 291 -10.06 11.03 -8.13
CA LEU A 291 -10.33 10.54 -9.48
C LEU A 291 -10.11 11.68 -10.47
N GLY A 292 -9.19 11.48 -11.40
CA GLY A 292 -8.91 12.42 -12.47
C GLY A 292 -9.25 11.87 -13.84
N ARG A 293 -9.56 12.78 -14.80
CA ARG A 293 -9.78 12.47 -16.21
C ARG A 293 -8.85 13.30 -17.08
N LYS A 294 -8.14 12.65 -18.00
CA LYS A 294 -7.26 13.34 -18.94
C LYS A 294 -8.07 14.15 -19.95
N ARG A 295 -7.72 15.44 -20.08
CA ARG A 295 -8.35 16.35 -21.05
C ARG A 295 -8.02 15.99 -22.50
N SER A 296 -8.96 16.24 -23.38
CA SER A 296 -8.63 16.42 -24.80
C SER A 296 -7.85 17.74 -24.95
N LEU A 297 -6.67 17.71 -25.50
CA LEU A 297 -5.91 18.91 -25.83
C LEU A 297 -6.58 19.64 -27.01
#